data_299900d1361ee0aa28535174e628d4c0
#
_entry.id   299900d1361ee0aa28535174e628d4c0
#
_cell.length_a   1.000
_cell.length_b   1.000
_cell.length_c   1.000
_cell.angle_alpha   90.00
_cell.angle_beta   90.00
_cell.angle_gamma   90.00
#
_symmetry.space_group_name_H-M   'P 1'
#
loop_
_entity.id
_entity.type
_entity.pdbx_description
1 polymer ?
#
loop_
_entity_poly.entity_id
_entity_poly.type
_entity_poly.pdbx_seq_one_letter_code
_entity_poly.pdbx_strand_id
1 'polypeptide(L)'
;MKRFGVVLIVLHIITRSLIAQSEAGAIFLLIAPGARAGGMGEAQVAVANDAYASYWNPAGLGFLKGSEAALMHVNWLPGLADDMYYEFFGFRKHYNALGTLGGHIIFLNLGEQVRTSEIGEELGTFTSYMTAFSLSYG
;
A
#
# COMPACT_ATOMS: atom_id res chain seq x y z
N MET A 1 14.57 -24.93 -25.24
CA MET A 1 15.14 -25.36 -23.95
C MET A 1 15.99 -24.28 -23.25
N LYS A 2 16.94 -23.59 -23.90
CA LYS A 2 17.78 -22.56 -23.23
C LYS A 2 16.99 -21.37 -22.61
N ARG A 3 15.93 -20.89 -23.28
CA ARG A 3 15.11 -19.78 -22.78
C ARG A 3 14.29 -20.14 -21.53
N PHE A 4 13.85 -21.39 -21.41
CA PHE A 4 13.13 -21.89 -20.25
C PHE A 4 14.03 -21.97 -19.00
N GLY A 5 15.29 -22.36 -19.19
CA GLY A 5 16.29 -22.36 -18.11
C GLY A 5 16.60 -20.97 -17.56
N VAL A 6 16.70 -19.97 -18.45
CA VAL A 6 16.93 -18.58 -18.03
C VAL A 6 15.75 -18.03 -17.20
N VAL A 7 14.51 -18.30 -17.62
CA VAL A 7 13.31 -17.89 -16.87
C VAL A 7 13.27 -18.52 -15.49
N LEU A 8 13.60 -19.81 -15.36
CA LEU A 8 13.68 -20.50 -14.08
C LEU A 8 14.77 -19.93 -13.16
N ILE A 9 15.93 -19.58 -13.71
CA ILE A 9 17.02 -18.97 -12.93
C ILE A 9 16.62 -17.58 -12.43
N VAL A 10 16.02 -16.75 -13.28
CA VAL A 10 15.54 -15.41 -12.91
C VAL A 10 14.46 -15.53 -11.83
N LEU A 11 13.51 -16.43 -11.98
CA LEU A 11 12.47 -16.68 -10.97
C LEU A 11 13.10 -17.14 -9.64
N HIS A 12 14.12 -17.97 -9.66
CA HIS A 12 14.82 -18.46 -8.47
C HIS A 12 15.64 -17.37 -7.77
N ILE A 13 16.22 -16.43 -8.51
CA ILE A 13 16.93 -15.26 -7.95
C ILE A 13 15.94 -14.32 -7.28
N ILE A 14 14.78 -14.06 -7.89
CA ILE A 14 13.74 -13.20 -7.32
C ILE A 14 13.18 -13.79 -6.03
N THR A 15 12.95 -15.10 -5.96
CA THR A 15 12.41 -15.75 -4.76
C THR A 15 13.36 -15.79 -3.57
N ARG A 16 14.67 -15.71 -3.80
CA ARG A 16 15.66 -15.67 -2.70
C ARG A 16 15.73 -14.34 -1.96
N SER A 17 15.26 -13.27 -2.58
CA SER A 17 15.20 -11.94 -1.94
C SER A 17 14.01 -11.76 -0.99
N LEU A 18 13.11 -12.74 -0.94
CA LEU A 18 11.95 -12.75 -0.05
C LEU A 18 12.32 -13.38 1.31
N ILE A 19 13.30 -12.82 2.00
CA ILE A 19 13.48 -13.10 3.43
C ILE A 19 12.31 -12.43 4.14
N ALA A 20 11.38 -13.24 4.65
CA ALA A 20 10.22 -12.77 5.37
C ALA A 20 10.66 -11.90 6.55
N GLN A 21 10.42 -10.61 6.45
CA GLN A 21 10.47 -9.72 7.60
C GLN A 21 9.30 -10.06 8.52
N SER A 22 9.49 -9.84 9.82
CA SER A 22 8.45 -10.04 10.83
C SER A 22 7.12 -9.41 10.39
N GLU A 23 6.01 -10.12 10.54
CA GLU A 23 4.64 -9.62 10.27
C GLU A 23 4.37 -8.29 10.98
N ALA A 24 5.00 -8.04 12.12
CA ALA A 24 4.91 -6.78 12.86
C ALA A 24 5.40 -5.54 12.07
N GLY A 25 6.29 -5.71 11.10
CA GLY A 25 6.82 -4.60 10.30
C GLY A 25 5.85 -4.04 9.25
N ALA A 26 4.76 -4.75 8.93
CA ALA A 26 3.85 -4.38 7.85
C ALA A 26 2.40 -4.12 8.30
N ILE A 27 2.16 -3.94 9.60
CA ILE A 27 0.82 -3.71 10.16
C ILE A 27 0.14 -2.48 9.55
N PHE A 28 0.90 -1.47 9.13
CA PHE A 28 0.35 -0.27 8.46
C PHE A 28 -0.42 -0.59 7.17
N LEU A 29 -0.17 -1.74 6.54
CA LEU A 29 -0.91 -2.21 5.37
C LEU A 29 -2.36 -2.62 5.70
N LEU A 30 -2.69 -2.81 6.97
CA LEU A 30 -4.05 -3.08 7.43
C LEU A 30 -4.89 -1.81 7.57
N ILE A 31 -4.28 -0.62 7.45
CA ILE A 31 -5.02 0.64 7.44
C ILE A 31 -5.77 0.75 6.11
N ALA A 32 -7.07 0.58 6.18
CA ALA A 32 -7.94 0.47 5.02
C ALA A 32 -8.17 1.85 4.36
N PRO A 33 -7.81 2.03 3.07
CA PRO A 33 -8.02 3.29 2.38
C PRO A 33 -9.45 3.45 1.87
N GLY A 34 -9.89 4.70 1.77
CA GLY A 34 -11.13 5.09 1.11
C GLY A 34 -12.25 5.47 2.07
N ALA A 35 -12.68 6.74 2.02
CA ALA A 35 -13.80 7.23 2.85
C ALA A 35 -15.10 6.46 2.59
N ARG A 36 -15.35 6.04 1.34
CA ARG A 36 -16.49 5.20 0.97
C ARG A 36 -16.42 3.84 1.66
N ALA A 37 -15.26 3.20 1.63
CA ALA A 37 -15.03 1.93 2.29
C ALA A 37 -15.25 2.03 3.81
N GLY A 38 -14.69 3.06 4.44
CA GLY A 38 -14.91 3.35 5.86
C GLY A 38 -16.39 3.55 6.20
N GLY A 39 -17.11 4.30 5.37
CA GLY A 39 -18.56 4.51 5.56
C GLY A 39 -19.40 3.23 5.39
N MET A 40 -18.90 2.22 4.69
CA MET A 40 -19.53 0.90 4.54
C MET A 40 -19.04 -0.14 5.55
N GLY A 41 -18.29 0.27 6.59
CA GLY A 41 -17.69 -0.66 7.53
C GLY A 41 -16.65 -1.59 6.87
N GLU A 42 -15.89 -1.06 5.91
CA GLU A 42 -14.86 -1.77 5.14
C GLU A 42 -15.38 -2.90 4.21
N ALA A 43 -16.67 -2.92 3.90
CA ALA A 43 -17.28 -3.91 3.00
C ALA A 43 -17.00 -3.63 1.50
N GLN A 44 -15.83 -3.08 1.16
CA GLN A 44 -15.44 -2.69 -0.20
C GLN A 44 -14.97 -3.87 -1.07
N VAL A 45 -14.55 -4.98 -0.48
CA VAL A 45 -13.95 -6.13 -1.19
C VAL A 45 -14.85 -6.67 -2.30
N ALA A 46 -16.15 -6.79 -2.04
CA ALA A 46 -17.12 -7.31 -3.02
C ALA A 46 -17.50 -6.27 -4.09
N VAL A 47 -17.35 -5.00 -3.80
CA VAL A 47 -17.72 -3.91 -4.71
C VAL A 47 -16.56 -3.52 -5.62
N ALA A 48 -15.39 -3.22 -5.06
CA ALA A 48 -14.09 -2.93 -5.69
C ALA A 48 -14.16 -2.36 -7.14
N ASN A 49 -14.98 -1.30 -7.32
CA ASN A 49 -15.36 -0.78 -8.64
C ASN A 49 -14.78 0.61 -8.95
N ASP A 50 -13.71 0.99 -8.26
CA ASP A 50 -13.03 2.29 -8.36
C ASP A 50 -11.49 2.14 -8.31
N ALA A 51 -10.76 3.24 -8.20
CA ALA A 51 -9.29 3.24 -8.15
C ALA A 51 -8.71 2.56 -6.89
N TYR A 52 -9.53 2.30 -5.86
CA TYR A 52 -9.12 1.54 -4.68
C TYR A 52 -9.16 0.02 -4.90
N ALA A 53 -9.62 -0.46 -6.06
CA ALA A 53 -9.70 -1.89 -6.37
C ALA A 53 -8.34 -2.59 -6.24
N SER A 54 -7.23 -1.92 -6.58
CA SER A 54 -5.88 -2.48 -6.44
C SER A 54 -5.51 -2.84 -4.98
N TYR A 55 -6.14 -2.21 -4.00
CA TYR A 55 -6.00 -2.53 -2.58
C TYR A 55 -7.03 -3.56 -2.12
N TRP A 56 -8.33 -3.28 -2.36
CA TRP A 56 -9.42 -4.06 -1.80
C TRP A 56 -9.64 -5.42 -2.48
N ASN A 57 -9.62 -5.43 -3.79
CA ASN A 57 -9.81 -6.65 -4.60
C ASN A 57 -9.27 -6.45 -6.02
N PRO A 58 -8.02 -6.79 -6.30
CA PRO A 58 -7.43 -6.63 -7.63
C PRO A 58 -8.19 -7.34 -8.75
N ALA A 59 -8.92 -8.44 -8.45
CA ALA A 59 -9.75 -9.12 -9.44
C ALA A 59 -10.88 -8.23 -9.98
N GLY A 60 -11.33 -7.25 -9.20
CA GLY A 60 -12.29 -6.23 -9.63
C GLY A 60 -11.82 -5.44 -10.84
N LEU A 61 -10.50 -5.26 -11.02
CA LEU A 61 -9.93 -4.53 -12.15
C LEU A 61 -10.34 -5.13 -13.51
N GLY A 62 -10.52 -6.44 -13.61
CA GLY A 62 -10.92 -7.11 -14.83
C GLY A 62 -12.28 -6.68 -15.37
N PHE A 63 -13.14 -6.11 -14.53
CA PHE A 63 -14.47 -5.63 -14.91
C PHE A 63 -14.51 -4.12 -15.17
N LEU A 64 -13.43 -3.39 -14.87
CA LEU A 64 -13.41 -1.93 -14.91
C LEU A 64 -12.89 -1.41 -16.26
N LYS A 65 -13.58 -0.41 -16.78
CA LYS A 65 -13.23 0.28 -18.03
C LYS A 65 -12.78 1.71 -17.73
N GLY A 66 -12.07 2.32 -18.70
CA GLY A 66 -11.59 3.69 -18.57
C GLY A 66 -10.38 3.85 -17.66
N SER A 67 -10.17 5.07 -17.16
CA SER A 67 -9.05 5.42 -16.28
C SER A 67 -9.58 6.18 -15.08
N GLU A 68 -8.99 5.96 -13.93
CA GLU A 68 -9.34 6.63 -12.69
C GLU A 68 -8.12 6.74 -11.79
N ALA A 69 -8.05 7.82 -11.03
CA ALA A 69 -7.08 8.00 -9.96
C ALA A 69 -7.81 8.47 -8.70
N ALA A 70 -7.31 8.08 -7.55
CA ALA A 70 -7.82 8.49 -6.24
C ALA A 70 -6.65 8.92 -5.35
N LEU A 71 -6.91 9.95 -4.56
CA LEU A 71 -6.02 10.45 -3.52
C LEU A 71 -6.79 10.45 -2.21
N MET A 72 -6.12 10.08 -1.13
CA MET A 72 -6.64 10.20 0.21
C MET A 72 -5.52 10.68 1.15
N HIS A 73 -5.87 11.67 1.95
CA HIS A 73 -5.04 12.16 3.06
C HIS A 73 -5.85 12.08 4.34
N VAL A 74 -5.26 11.53 5.39
CA VAL A 74 -5.91 11.41 6.70
C VAL A 74 -4.89 11.76 7.77
N ASN A 75 -5.22 12.72 8.63
CA ASN A 75 -4.50 12.92 9.88
C ASN A 75 -4.69 11.66 10.74
N TRP A 76 -3.60 10.97 11.05
CA TRP A 76 -3.65 9.72 11.77
C TRP A 76 -3.54 9.98 13.27
N LEU A 77 -4.48 9.44 14.03
CA LEU A 77 -4.57 9.61 15.49
C LEU A 77 -4.57 11.09 15.94
N PRO A 78 -5.48 11.94 15.41
CA PRO A 78 -5.54 13.34 15.79
C PRO A 78 -5.76 13.49 17.30
N GLY A 79 -5.01 14.41 17.92
CA GLY A 79 -5.03 14.63 19.37
C GLY A 79 -4.04 13.74 20.16
N LEU A 80 -3.43 12.73 19.53
CA LEU A 80 -2.31 11.97 20.10
C LEU A 80 -0.96 12.48 19.53
N ALA A 81 -0.93 12.70 18.20
CA ALA A 81 0.21 13.29 17.51
C ALA A 81 -0.32 14.13 16.34
N ASP A 82 0.08 15.39 16.26
CA ASP A 82 -0.44 16.34 15.27
C ASP A 82 0.25 16.21 13.90
N ASP A 83 1.38 15.52 13.85
CA ASP A 83 2.23 15.37 12.69
C ASP A 83 2.19 13.95 12.06
N MET A 84 1.33 13.06 12.57
CA MET A 84 1.10 11.75 11.98
C MET A 84 0.03 11.82 10.90
N TYR A 85 0.33 11.29 9.72
CA TYR A 85 -0.64 11.23 8.63
C TYR A 85 -0.47 10.00 7.74
N TYR A 86 -1.57 9.58 7.15
CA TYR A 86 -1.65 8.49 6.19
C TYR A 86 -2.07 9.04 4.84
N GLU A 87 -1.36 8.64 3.80
CA GLU A 87 -1.65 8.99 2.42
C GLU A 87 -1.81 7.74 1.56
N PHE A 88 -2.77 7.79 0.68
CA PHE A 88 -2.99 6.77 -0.33
C PHE A 88 -3.14 7.44 -1.70
N PHE A 89 -2.40 6.93 -2.66
CA PHE A 89 -2.59 7.22 -4.08
C PHE A 89 -2.92 5.92 -4.80
N GLY A 90 -4.09 5.84 -5.44
CA GLY A 90 -4.50 4.73 -6.28
C GLY A 90 -4.73 5.14 -7.72
N PHE A 91 -4.45 4.26 -8.65
CA PHE A 91 -4.79 4.46 -10.05
C PHE A 91 -5.23 3.15 -10.71
N ARG A 92 -6.01 3.27 -11.78
CA ARG A 92 -6.31 2.20 -12.71
C ARG A 92 -6.46 2.74 -14.13
N LYS A 93 -6.09 1.92 -15.11
CA LYS A 93 -6.26 2.24 -16.53
C LYS A 93 -6.55 0.97 -17.33
N HIS A 94 -7.66 1.01 -18.06
CA HIS A 94 -8.05 -0.06 -18.97
C HIS A 94 -7.40 0.12 -20.34
N TYR A 95 -6.91 -0.97 -20.91
CA TYR A 95 -6.37 -1.07 -22.26
C TYR A 95 -7.15 -2.14 -23.00
N ASN A 96 -7.82 -1.80 -24.12
CA ASN A 96 -8.72 -2.70 -24.86
C ASN A 96 -8.10 -4.06 -25.24
N ALA A 97 -6.79 -4.11 -25.48
CA ALA A 97 -6.08 -5.33 -25.89
C ALA A 97 -5.40 -6.07 -24.72
N LEU A 98 -5.23 -5.42 -23.58
CA LEU A 98 -4.39 -5.94 -22.49
C LEU A 98 -5.15 -6.17 -21.18
N GLY A 99 -6.36 -5.61 -21.02
CA GLY A 99 -7.04 -5.61 -19.73
C GLY A 99 -6.79 -4.34 -18.92
N THR A 100 -6.97 -4.39 -17.62
CA THR A 100 -6.83 -3.23 -16.73
C THR A 100 -5.60 -3.34 -15.85
N LEU A 101 -4.71 -2.36 -15.95
CA LEU A 101 -3.62 -2.16 -15.01
C LEU A 101 -4.10 -1.26 -13.88
N GLY A 102 -3.74 -1.58 -12.67
CA GLY A 102 -3.96 -0.78 -11.49
C GLY A 102 -2.77 -0.83 -10.55
N GLY A 103 -2.73 0.08 -9.62
CA GLY A 103 -1.70 0.10 -8.60
C GLY A 103 -2.00 1.14 -7.54
N HIS A 104 -1.23 1.09 -6.45
CA HIS A 104 -1.34 2.09 -5.40
C HIS A 104 -0.02 2.28 -4.66
N ILE A 105 0.07 3.43 -4.02
CA ILE A 105 1.13 3.80 -3.10
C ILE A 105 0.47 4.12 -1.77
N ILE A 106 1.02 3.57 -0.70
CA ILE A 106 0.67 3.88 0.67
C ILE A 106 1.88 4.55 1.32
N PHE A 107 1.62 5.64 2.04
CA PHE A 107 2.61 6.34 2.83
C PHE A 107 2.03 6.66 4.20
N LEU A 108 2.71 6.21 5.26
CA LEU A 108 2.40 6.52 6.65
C LEU A 108 3.57 7.27 7.25
N ASN A 109 3.37 8.54 7.60
CA ASN A 109 4.29 9.30 8.42
C ASN A 109 3.97 9.06 9.90
N LEU A 110 4.98 8.66 10.66
CA LEU A 110 4.85 8.38 12.09
C LEU A 110 5.20 9.59 12.98
N GLY A 111 5.40 10.75 12.33
CA GLY A 111 5.71 11.99 13.02
C GLY A 111 7.09 12.02 13.65
N GLU A 112 7.31 13.06 14.44
CA GLU A 112 8.54 13.26 15.19
C GLU A 112 8.50 12.42 16.47
N GLN A 113 9.60 11.70 16.72
CA GLN A 113 9.76 10.83 17.87
C GLN A 113 10.98 11.26 18.66
N VAL A 114 10.88 11.25 20.00
CA VAL A 114 11.99 11.58 20.89
C VAL A 114 12.83 10.33 21.14
N ARG A 115 14.12 10.44 20.87
CA ARG A 115 15.10 9.43 21.27
C ARG A 115 15.49 9.65 22.72
N THR A 116 15.37 8.64 23.55
CA THR A 116 15.78 8.66 24.95
C THR A 116 16.92 7.68 25.22
N SER A 117 17.78 8.03 26.18
CA SER A 117 18.79 7.11 26.72
C SER A 117 18.16 6.07 27.64
N GLU A 118 18.95 5.07 28.06
CA GLU A 118 18.51 4.05 29.02
C GLU A 118 18.12 4.63 30.39
N ILE A 119 18.63 5.82 30.72
CA ILE A 119 18.33 6.55 31.97
C ILE A 119 17.28 7.65 31.79
N GLY A 120 16.59 7.68 30.60
CA GLY A 120 15.51 8.63 30.33
C GLY A 120 15.90 10.02 29.87
N GLU A 121 17.17 10.29 29.58
CA GLU A 121 17.61 11.57 29.03
C GLU A 121 17.27 11.70 27.56
N GLU A 122 16.76 12.85 27.13
CA GLU A 122 16.47 13.13 25.73
C GLU A 122 17.77 13.30 24.94
N LEU A 123 17.94 12.47 23.90
CA LEU A 123 19.09 12.45 23.01
C LEU A 123 18.85 13.21 21.70
N GLY A 124 17.64 13.75 21.49
CA GLY A 124 17.20 14.43 20.28
C GLY A 124 15.96 13.77 19.67
N THR A 125 15.56 14.23 18.49
CA THR A 125 14.38 13.78 17.78
C THR A 125 14.74 13.10 16.47
N PHE A 126 13.83 12.25 15.96
CA PHE A 126 13.91 11.63 14.64
C PHE A 126 12.51 11.44 14.08
N THR A 127 12.39 11.43 12.76
CA THR A 127 11.15 11.08 12.07
C THR A 127 11.25 9.70 11.45
N SER A 128 10.13 8.98 11.39
CA SER A 128 10.04 7.70 10.71
C SER A 128 8.80 7.64 9.81
N TYR A 129 8.90 6.86 8.76
CA TYR A 129 7.81 6.66 7.82
C TYR A 129 7.81 5.22 7.30
N MET A 130 6.66 4.78 6.83
CA MET A 130 6.48 3.50 6.15
C MET A 130 5.86 3.76 4.78
N THR A 131 6.31 3.03 3.76
CA THR A 131 5.75 3.13 2.43
C THR A 131 5.61 1.77 1.78
N ALA A 132 4.57 1.61 0.97
CA ALA A 132 4.35 0.41 0.16
C ALA A 132 3.93 0.80 -1.25
N PHE A 133 4.37 0.00 -2.21
CA PHE A 133 4.02 0.11 -3.62
C PHE A 133 3.36 -1.19 -4.08
N SER A 134 2.23 -1.08 -4.74
CA SER A 134 1.53 -2.23 -5.31
C SER A 134 1.26 -2.02 -6.79
N LEU A 135 1.38 -3.08 -7.57
CA LEU A 135 0.97 -3.14 -8.95
C LEU A 135 0.04 -4.32 -9.14
N SER A 136 -1.05 -4.11 -9.85
CA SER A 136 -2.12 -5.08 -10.05
C SER A 136 -2.55 -5.13 -11.51
N TYR A 137 -3.03 -6.28 -11.93
CA TYR A 137 -3.54 -6.54 -13.28
C TYR A 137 -4.82 -7.37 -13.19
N GLY A 138 -5.82 -7.03 -14.02
CA GLY A 138 -7.10 -7.74 -14.15
C GLY A 138 -7.74 -7.56 -15.51
#